data_1b9a17aaaa08547aa43d5651c71a37cb
#
_entry.id   1b9a17aaaa08547aa43d5651c71a37cb
#
_cell.length_a   1.000
_cell.length_b   1.000
_cell.length_c   1.000
_cell.angle_alpha   90.00
_cell.angle_beta   90.00
_cell.angle_gamma   90.00
#
_symmetry.space_group_name_H-M   'P 1'
#
loop_
_entity.id
_entity.type
_entity.pdbx_description
1 polymer ?
#
loop_
_entity_poly.entity_id
_entity_poly.type
_entity_poly.pdbx_seq_one_letter_code
_entity_poly.pdbx_strand_id
1 'polypeptide(L)'
;MTPDAKDPLYSILRSKREVSRLQILVEIAEHQPAVRQQEIATKLGVTPQAISEYIRELTDEGMVSASGRGNYEVTKAGIEWVLANAESLESYARHIRRDIIQQVSVWTAIAAENLQAGDEVGVYMKAGFLYAAKKKQPATGSVVADAKKDEDVGVARLNGIIEHQEGTITICKVPRIQHGGSRRVQMDKLKELVHPAGMVAAVGLEAYIALKAAGHKPDLFFGAREGVIEASFHGIDCVIVIVDEEFTDFLKRLEGVGLSYVIVDLIAP
;
A
#
# COMPACT_ATOMS: atom_id res chain seq x y z
N MET A 1 2.62 31.47 10.32
CA MET A 1 2.76 31.07 11.72
C MET A 1 4.08 30.36 11.85
N THR A 2 5.09 30.96 12.45
CA THR A 2 6.40 30.31 12.70
C THR A 2 6.18 29.14 13.66
N PRO A 3 6.66 27.92 13.35
CA PRO A 3 6.53 26.79 14.26
C PRO A 3 7.29 27.08 15.53
N ASP A 4 6.60 26.91 16.66
CA ASP A 4 7.15 27.14 18.00
C ASP A 4 8.38 26.23 18.19
N ALA A 5 9.49 26.80 18.65
CA ALA A 5 10.80 26.13 18.79
C ALA A 5 10.81 25.00 19.86
N LYS A 6 9.65 24.63 20.38
CA LYS A 6 9.45 23.63 21.44
C LYS A 6 8.57 22.44 21.00
N ASP A 7 8.27 22.30 19.70
CA ASP A 7 7.50 21.15 19.26
C ASP A 7 8.37 19.88 19.31
N PRO A 8 8.07 18.91 20.20
CA PRO A 8 8.86 17.70 20.36
C PRO A 8 8.87 16.82 19.12
N LEU A 9 7.95 17.04 18.17
CA LEU A 9 7.76 16.26 16.95
C LEU A 9 8.98 16.18 16.01
N TYR A 10 9.96 17.12 16.14
CA TYR A 10 11.11 17.15 15.20
C TYR A 10 12.47 17.22 15.91
N SER A 11 12.50 17.03 17.23
CA SER A 11 13.72 17.24 18.04
C SER A 11 14.87 16.34 17.59
N ILE A 12 14.60 15.10 17.24
CA ILE A 12 15.61 14.13 16.83
C ILE A 12 16.35 14.53 15.55
N LEU A 13 15.66 15.08 14.55
CA LEU A 13 16.28 15.49 13.27
C LEU A 13 17.20 16.73 13.40
N ARG A 14 17.12 17.45 14.50
CA ARG A 14 17.94 18.65 14.78
C ARG A 14 19.30 18.32 15.38
N SER A 15 19.46 17.10 15.91
CA SER A 15 20.68 16.69 16.62
C SER A 15 21.29 15.43 15.96
N LYS A 16 22.46 15.59 15.34
CA LYS A 16 23.24 14.45 14.83
C LYS A 16 23.49 13.40 15.92
N ARG A 17 23.70 13.87 17.17
CA ARG A 17 23.93 13.00 18.32
C ARG A 17 22.71 12.13 18.59
N GLU A 18 21.51 12.70 18.65
CA GLU A 18 20.27 11.95 18.92
C GLU A 18 19.96 10.98 17.78
N VAL A 19 20.17 11.37 16.53
CA VAL A 19 20.04 10.46 15.37
C VAL A 19 20.99 9.27 15.50
N SER A 20 22.26 9.52 15.85
CA SER A 20 23.25 8.44 16.05
C SER A 20 22.85 7.51 17.21
N ARG A 21 22.36 8.05 18.31
CA ARG A 21 21.86 7.28 19.46
C ARG A 21 20.69 6.38 19.07
N LEU A 22 19.71 6.91 18.32
CA LEU A 22 18.61 6.13 17.81
C LEU A 22 19.08 4.96 16.93
N GLN A 23 19.96 5.25 15.97
CA GLN A 23 20.50 4.23 15.08
C GLN A 23 21.28 3.15 15.84
N ILE A 24 22.08 3.54 16.83
CA ILE A 24 22.86 2.59 17.67
C ILE A 24 21.92 1.71 18.50
N LEU A 25 20.86 2.27 19.11
CA LEU A 25 19.89 1.48 19.87
C LEU A 25 19.14 0.48 18.97
N VAL A 26 18.77 0.88 17.76
CA VAL A 26 18.14 -0.02 16.77
C VAL A 26 19.10 -1.14 16.40
N GLU A 27 20.38 -0.85 16.09
CA GLU A 27 21.38 -1.86 15.77
C GLU A 27 21.63 -2.83 16.94
N ILE A 28 21.65 -2.33 18.17
CA ILE A 28 21.80 -3.20 19.34
C ILE A 28 20.56 -4.10 19.45
N ALA A 29 19.35 -3.57 19.32
CA ALA A 29 18.11 -4.36 19.41
C ALA A 29 18.02 -5.45 18.34
N GLU A 30 18.52 -5.19 17.13
CA GLU A 30 18.53 -6.14 16.01
C GLU A 30 19.54 -7.30 16.21
N HIS A 31 20.68 -7.03 16.89
CA HIS A 31 21.78 -7.98 16.99
C HIS A 31 22.05 -8.52 18.42
N GLN A 32 21.28 -8.08 19.41
CA GLN A 32 21.47 -8.49 20.80
C GLN A 32 21.32 -10.01 21.01
N PRO A 33 22.02 -10.61 22.00
CA PRO A 33 22.93 -9.93 22.92
C PRO A 33 24.35 -9.75 22.36
N ALA A 34 24.75 -10.43 21.30
CA ALA A 34 26.11 -10.46 20.74
C ALA A 34 26.35 -9.36 19.73
N VAL A 35 26.60 -8.14 20.22
CA VAL A 35 26.73 -6.94 19.38
C VAL A 35 28.20 -6.62 19.09
N ARG A 36 28.54 -6.49 17.81
CA ARG A 36 29.89 -6.11 17.35
C ARG A 36 29.96 -4.62 17.04
N GLN A 37 30.59 -3.85 17.91
CA GLN A 37 30.77 -2.40 17.74
C GLN A 37 31.40 -2.01 16.39
N GLN A 38 32.28 -2.86 15.84
CA GLN A 38 32.89 -2.63 14.54
C GLN A 38 31.87 -2.68 13.39
N GLU A 39 30.88 -3.57 13.47
CA GLU A 39 29.81 -3.67 12.46
C GLU A 39 28.91 -2.44 12.49
N ILE A 40 28.51 -1.99 13.69
CA ILE A 40 27.76 -0.75 13.87
C ILE A 40 28.54 0.45 13.35
N ALA A 41 29.84 0.54 13.68
CA ALA A 41 30.70 1.62 13.23
C ALA A 41 30.77 1.71 11.69
N THR A 42 30.92 0.55 11.02
CA THR A 42 30.92 0.46 9.56
C THR A 42 29.60 0.89 8.95
N LYS A 43 28.47 0.40 9.50
CA LYS A 43 27.12 0.70 9.02
C LYS A 43 26.76 2.18 9.15
N LEU A 44 27.18 2.82 10.25
CA LEU A 44 26.91 4.24 10.53
C LEU A 44 27.98 5.21 9.98
N GLY A 45 29.08 4.70 9.42
CA GLY A 45 30.16 5.52 8.88
C GLY A 45 30.94 6.32 9.94
N VAL A 46 31.06 5.78 11.16
CA VAL A 46 31.78 6.39 12.28
C VAL A 46 32.91 5.49 12.79
N THR A 47 33.69 5.99 13.74
CA THR A 47 34.77 5.18 14.33
C THR A 47 34.28 4.24 15.41
N PRO A 48 34.92 3.08 15.65
CA PRO A 48 34.56 2.19 16.75
C PRO A 48 34.68 2.84 18.12
N GLN A 49 35.62 3.80 18.29
CA GLN A 49 35.77 4.58 19.49
C GLN A 49 34.51 5.43 19.76
N ALA A 50 33.95 6.08 18.74
CA ALA A 50 32.72 6.84 18.86
C ALA A 50 31.53 5.94 19.26
N ILE A 51 31.42 4.75 18.66
CA ILE A 51 30.40 3.76 19.06
C ILE A 51 30.56 3.36 20.53
N SER A 52 31.79 3.10 20.96
CA SER A 52 32.08 2.74 22.35
C SER A 52 31.67 3.86 23.35
N GLU A 53 31.89 5.11 22.97
CA GLU A 53 31.46 6.29 23.74
C GLU A 53 29.92 6.37 23.84
N TYR A 54 29.22 6.25 22.72
CA TYR A 54 27.75 6.25 22.70
C TYR A 54 27.16 5.10 23.53
N ILE A 55 27.70 3.88 23.40
CA ILE A 55 27.21 2.72 24.19
C ILE A 55 27.42 2.96 25.68
N ARG A 56 28.56 3.54 26.08
CA ARG A 56 28.81 3.90 27.48
C ARG A 56 27.78 4.92 27.98
N GLU A 57 27.55 6.00 27.27
CA GLU A 57 26.53 7.00 27.60
C GLU A 57 25.14 6.38 27.71
N LEU A 58 24.74 5.58 26.73
CA LEU A 58 23.42 4.90 26.74
C LEU A 58 23.30 3.90 27.90
N THR A 59 24.41 3.32 28.33
CA THR A 59 24.45 2.43 29.51
C THR A 59 24.32 3.24 30.80
N ASP A 60 25.06 4.37 30.91
CA ASP A 60 24.99 5.27 32.06
C ASP A 60 23.60 5.90 32.22
N GLU A 61 22.88 6.15 31.11
CA GLU A 61 21.51 6.63 31.08
C GLU A 61 20.45 5.51 31.27
N GLY A 62 20.87 4.25 31.38
CA GLY A 62 20.00 3.11 31.60
C GLY A 62 19.20 2.66 30.37
N MET A 63 19.56 3.11 29.15
CA MET A 63 18.91 2.70 27.89
C MET A 63 19.46 1.37 27.33
N VAL A 64 20.71 1.06 27.71
CA VAL A 64 21.39 -0.19 27.35
C VAL A 64 21.87 -0.86 28.63
N SER A 65 21.75 -2.19 28.71
CA SER A 65 22.40 -3.01 29.72
C SER A 65 23.62 -3.71 29.12
N ALA A 66 24.71 -3.77 29.87
CA ALA A 66 25.94 -4.45 29.46
C ALA A 66 26.25 -5.58 30.44
N SER A 67 26.21 -6.82 29.99
CA SER A 67 26.51 -8.03 30.80
C SER A 67 27.91 -8.59 30.54
N GLY A 68 28.80 -7.81 29.88
CA GLY A 68 30.19 -8.18 29.56
C GLY A 68 30.63 -7.55 28.24
N ARG A 69 31.88 -7.83 27.85
CA ARG A 69 32.46 -7.22 26.64
C ARG A 69 31.76 -7.77 25.39
N GLY A 70 31.06 -6.90 24.66
CA GLY A 70 30.32 -7.25 23.44
C GLY A 70 28.90 -7.81 23.68
N ASN A 71 28.46 -7.90 24.92
CA ASN A 71 27.10 -8.31 25.27
C ASN A 71 26.29 -7.09 25.73
N TYR A 72 25.46 -6.59 24.81
CA TYR A 72 24.61 -5.43 25.03
C TYR A 72 23.15 -5.78 24.74
N GLU A 73 22.25 -5.27 25.57
CA GLU A 73 20.80 -5.41 25.37
C GLU A 73 20.13 -4.07 25.58
N VAL A 74 19.15 -3.75 24.76
CA VAL A 74 18.33 -2.54 24.92
C VAL A 74 17.37 -2.78 26.08
N THR A 75 17.34 -1.87 27.03
CA THR A 75 16.43 -1.93 28.18
C THR A 75 15.01 -1.51 27.78
N LYS A 76 14.05 -1.72 28.69
CA LYS A 76 12.69 -1.23 28.50
C LYS A 76 12.66 0.30 28.23
N ALA A 77 13.45 1.06 28.99
CA ALA A 77 13.56 2.52 28.79
C ALA A 77 14.13 2.87 27.41
N GLY A 78 15.14 2.13 26.93
CA GLY A 78 15.70 2.27 25.60
C GLY A 78 14.67 1.96 24.49
N ILE A 79 13.88 0.90 24.66
CA ILE A 79 12.81 0.54 23.70
C ILE A 79 11.74 1.64 23.67
N GLU A 80 11.26 2.11 24.81
CA GLU A 80 10.26 3.18 24.90
C GLU A 80 10.76 4.48 24.22
N TRP A 81 12.04 4.82 24.41
CA TRP A 81 12.65 5.97 23.76
C TRP A 81 12.76 5.78 22.22
N VAL A 82 13.13 4.59 21.74
CA VAL A 82 13.17 4.27 20.30
C VAL A 82 11.78 4.39 19.67
N LEU A 83 10.76 3.82 20.31
CA LEU A 83 9.38 3.86 19.81
C LEU A 83 8.85 5.30 19.71
N ALA A 84 9.05 6.13 20.75
CA ALA A 84 8.62 7.54 20.74
C ALA A 84 9.27 8.34 19.60
N ASN A 85 10.56 8.08 19.33
CA ASN A 85 11.25 8.73 18.21
C ASN A 85 10.81 8.19 16.84
N ALA A 86 10.53 6.90 16.73
CA ALA A 86 9.98 6.30 15.50
C ALA A 86 8.60 6.87 15.15
N GLU A 87 7.70 7.00 16.13
CA GLU A 87 6.38 7.66 15.98
C GLU A 87 6.51 9.12 15.54
N SER A 88 7.47 9.85 16.10
CA SER A 88 7.77 11.25 15.74
C SER A 88 8.24 11.35 14.27
N LEU A 89 9.14 10.45 13.84
CA LEU A 89 9.63 10.40 12.46
C LEU A 89 8.51 10.03 11.47
N GLU A 90 7.65 9.08 11.84
CA GLU A 90 6.49 8.70 11.02
C GLU A 90 5.51 9.87 10.88
N SER A 91 5.24 10.58 11.97
CA SER A 91 4.39 11.79 11.96
C SER A 91 4.96 12.86 11.04
N TYR A 92 6.28 13.09 11.09
CA TYR A 92 6.96 14.03 10.20
C TYR A 92 6.89 13.60 8.73
N ALA A 93 7.12 12.33 8.44
CA ALA A 93 7.00 11.81 7.08
C ALA A 93 5.56 11.92 6.55
N ARG A 94 4.55 11.72 7.42
CA ARG A 94 3.14 11.95 7.08
C ARG A 94 2.85 13.43 6.82
N HIS A 95 3.37 14.34 7.64
CA HIS A 95 3.23 15.79 7.44
C HIS A 95 3.81 16.22 6.08
N ILE A 96 5.04 15.79 5.75
CA ILE A 96 5.64 16.10 4.44
C ILE A 96 4.76 15.60 3.30
N ARG A 97 4.32 14.34 3.35
CA ARG A 97 3.49 13.76 2.28
C ARG A 97 2.13 14.41 2.17
N ARG A 98 1.47 14.67 3.29
CA ARG A 98 0.11 15.18 3.33
C ARG A 98 0.02 16.69 3.12
N ASP A 99 0.87 17.46 3.79
CA ASP A 99 0.68 18.91 3.89
C ASP A 99 1.59 19.69 2.92
N ILE A 100 2.73 19.11 2.51
CA ILE A 100 3.68 19.77 1.61
C ILE A 100 3.55 19.23 0.18
N ILE A 101 3.61 17.91 -0.01
CA ILE A 101 3.60 17.33 -1.36
C ILE A 101 2.21 17.39 -1.99
N GLN A 102 1.13 17.21 -1.21
CA GLN A 102 -0.24 17.33 -1.76
C GLN A 102 -0.58 18.75 -2.22
N GLN A 103 -0.02 19.79 -1.60
CA GLN A 103 -0.22 21.19 -2.07
C GLN A 103 0.47 21.49 -3.40
N VAL A 104 1.48 20.71 -3.77
CA VAL A 104 2.25 20.87 -5.01
C VAL A 104 1.81 19.88 -6.10
N SER A 105 1.12 18.80 -5.71
CA SER A 105 0.73 17.74 -6.64
C SER A 105 -0.51 18.11 -7.42
N VAL A 106 -0.45 17.93 -8.73
CA VAL A 106 -1.60 17.96 -9.63
C VAL A 106 -2.09 16.52 -9.80
N TRP A 107 -3.36 16.28 -9.51
CA TRP A 107 -4.00 14.98 -9.67
C TRP A 107 -4.73 14.94 -11.00
N THR A 108 -4.57 13.86 -11.75
CA THR A 108 -5.29 13.67 -13.00
C THR A 108 -6.66 13.06 -12.70
N ALA A 109 -7.71 13.70 -13.21
CA ALA A 109 -9.10 13.23 -13.13
C ALA A 109 -9.75 13.27 -14.50
N ILE A 110 -10.93 12.66 -14.65
CA ILE A 110 -11.77 12.79 -15.83
C ILE A 110 -12.75 13.95 -15.57
N ALA A 111 -12.83 14.89 -16.49
CA ALA A 111 -13.79 15.99 -16.42
C ALA A 111 -15.21 15.46 -16.66
N ALA A 112 -16.08 15.50 -15.65
CA ALA A 112 -17.47 15.07 -15.78
C ALA A 112 -18.33 16.03 -16.61
N GLU A 113 -17.86 17.25 -16.82
CA GLU A 113 -18.45 18.35 -17.58
C GLU A 113 -17.36 19.30 -18.07
N ASN A 114 -17.71 20.31 -18.87
CA ASN A 114 -16.72 21.30 -19.29
C ASN A 114 -16.23 22.13 -18.08
N LEU A 115 -14.94 22.14 -17.85
CA LEU A 115 -14.25 22.80 -16.75
C LEU A 115 -13.29 23.85 -17.28
N GLN A 116 -13.12 24.95 -16.55
CA GLN A 116 -12.19 26.02 -16.87
C GLN A 116 -11.07 26.10 -15.82
N ALA A 117 -9.92 26.59 -16.20
CA ALA A 117 -8.82 26.88 -15.31
C ALA A 117 -9.27 27.76 -14.15
N GLY A 118 -8.95 27.34 -12.91
CA GLY A 118 -9.36 28.02 -11.69
C GLY A 118 -10.72 27.63 -11.12
N ASP A 119 -11.53 26.82 -11.85
CA ASP A 119 -12.80 26.33 -11.31
C ASP A 119 -12.55 25.50 -10.03
N GLU A 120 -13.37 25.76 -9.00
CA GLU A 120 -13.45 24.90 -7.82
C GLU A 120 -14.32 23.69 -8.15
N VAL A 121 -13.78 22.50 -7.94
CA VAL A 121 -14.44 21.22 -8.28
C VAL A 121 -14.49 20.27 -7.10
N GLY A 122 -15.53 19.47 -7.05
CA GLY A 122 -15.59 18.28 -6.21
C GLY A 122 -14.95 17.10 -6.93
N VAL A 123 -14.22 16.28 -6.19
CA VAL A 123 -13.47 15.13 -6.72
C VAL A 123 -14.02 13.86 -6.10
N TYR A 124 -14.28 12.82 -6.90
CA TYR A 124 -14.88 11.58 -6.48
C TYR A 124 -14.48 10.38 -7.35
N MET A 125 -14.53 9.18 -6.79
CA MET A 125 -14.30 7.93 -7.53
C MET A 125 -15.59 7.45 -8.20
N LYS A 126 -15.47 6.98 -9.45
CA LYS A 126 -16.55 6.33 -10.19
C LYS A 126 -15.97 5.33 -11.17
N ALA A 127 -16.45 4.09 -11.12
CA ALA A 127 -16.05 2.99 -12.02
C ALA A 127 -14.51 2.84 -12.11
N GLY A 128 -13.80 2.97 -10.98
CA GLY A 128 -12.33 2.84 -10.90
C GLY A 128 -11.54 4.10 -11.28
N PHE A 129 -12.17 5.17 -11.71
CA PHE A 129 -11.52 6.41 -12.14
C PHE A 129 -11.87 7.60 -11.25
N LEU A 130 -10.92 8.53 -11.14
CA LEU A 130 -11.13 9.79 -10.46
C LEU A 130 -11.85 10.76 -11.40
N TYR A 131 -12.94 11.39 -10.94
CA TYR A 131 -13.71 12.39 -11.66
C TYR A 131 -13.67 13.73 -10.96
N ALA A 132 -13.73 14.81 -11.76
CA ALA A 132 -13.90 16.18 -11.29
C ALA A 132 -15.17 16.82 -11.86
N ALA A 133 -15.96 17.48 -11.00
CA ALA A 133 -17.20 18.15 -11.38
C ALA A 133 -17.42 19.42 -10.55
N LYS A 134 -18.19 20.38 -11.06
CA LYS A 134 -18.59 21.61 -10.31
C LYS A 134 -19.56 21.32 -9.15
N LYS A 135 -19.87 20.06 -8.91
CA LYS A 135 -20.72 19.61 -7.81
C LYS A 135 -19.92 19.48 -6.52
N LYS A 136 -20.46 19.98 -5.41
CA LYS A 136 -19.84 19.84 -4.07
C LYS A 136 -19.69 18.37 -3.68
N GLN A 137 -18.49 17.97 -3.29
CA GLN A 137 -18.11 16.64 -2.80
C GLN A 137 -17.31 16.78 -1.50
N PRO A 138 -17.12 15.71 -0.71
CA PRO A 138 -16.26 15.71 0.48
C PRO A 138 -14.81 16.09 0.19
N ALA A 139 -14.30 15.71 -0.99
CA ALA A 139 -13.01 16.15 -1.49
C ALA A 139 -13.20 17.24 -2.56
N THR A 140 -12.41 18.31 -2.47
CA THR A 140 -12.45 19.45 -3.38
C THR A 140 -11.06 19.83 -3.87
N GLY A 141 -10.97 20.51 -5.01
CA GLY A 141 -9.72 21.02 -5.54
C GLY A 141 -9.98 22.10 -6.58
N SER A 142 -8.93 22.60 -7.22
CA SER A 142 -9.07 23.59 -8.28
C SER A 142 -8.45 23.12 -9.59
N VAL A 143 -9.14 23.38 -10.69
CA VAL A 143 -8.74 23.00 -12.05
C VAL A 143 -7.52 23.79 -12.49
N VAL A 144 -6.53 23.11 -13.06
CA VAL A 144 -5.25 23.71 -13.49
C VAL A 144 -5.34 24.32 -14.90
N ALA A 145 -6.07 23.65 -15.81
CA ALA A 145 -6.23 24.06 -17.20
C ALA A 145 -7.62 23.67 -17.70
N ASP A 146 -8.11 24.36 -18.74
CA ASP A 146 -9.40 24.05 -19.36
C ASP A 146 -9.45 22.60 -19.84
N ALA A 147 -10.60 21.95 -19.64
CA ALA A 147 -10.87 20.61 -20.12
C ALA A 147 -12.34 20.48 -20.54
N LYS A 148 -12.60 19.75 -21.61
CA LYS A 148 -13.96 19.41 -22.02
C LYS A 148 -14.42 18.17 -21.27
N LYS A 149 -15.73 17.96 -21.28
CA LYS A 149 -16.30 16.73 -20.75
C LYS A 149 -15.65 15.50 -21.35
N ASP A 150 -15.35 14.52 -20.49
CA ASP A 150 -14.70 13.23 -20.80
C ASP A 150 -13.21 13.34 -21.21
N GLU A 151 -12.59 14.52 -21.08
CA GLU A 151 -11.14 14.71 -21.19
C GLU A 151 -10.45 14.58 -19.84
N ASP A 152 -9.13 14.34 -19.85
CA ASP A 152 -8.31 14.40 -18.66
C ASP A 152 -8.15 15.83 -18.16
N VAL A 153 -8.21 16.03 -16.85
CA VAL A 153 -8.10 17.34 -16.21
C VAL A 153 -7.17 17.27 -15.01
N GLY A 154 -6.29 18.27 -14.91
CA GLY A 154 -5.44 18.45 -13.75
C GLY A 154 -6.19 19.15 -12.61
N VAL A 155 -6.20 18.55 -11.43
CA VAL A 155 -6.77 19.14 -10.22
C VAL A 155 -5.67 19.34 -9.18
N ALA A 156 -5.45 20.58 -8.80
CA ALA A 156 -4.48 20.98 -7.76
C ALA A 156 -5.18 21.31 -6.45
N ARG A 157 -4.38 21.47 -5.38
CA ARG A 157 -4.85 21.88 -4.05
C ARG A 157 -6.00 21.02 -3.51
N LEU A 158 -5.89 19.71 -3.70
CA LEU A 158 -6.86 18.75 -3.18
C LEU A 158 -6.98 18.91 -1.66
N ASN A 159 -8.22 19.04 -1.18
CA ASN A 159 -8.55 19.12 0.23
C ASN A 159 -9.76 18.23 0.52
N GLY A 160 -9.76 17.60 1.69
CA GLY A 160 -10.80 16.64 2.08
C GLY A 160 -10.40 15.19 1.81
N ILE A 161 -11.37 14.30 1.93
CA ILE A 161 -11.19 12.85 1.77
C ILE A 161 -11.97 12.39 0.56
N ILE A 162 -11.30 11.73 -0.38
CA ILE A 162 -11.95 11.03 -1.47
C ILE A 162 -12.49 9.71 -0.88
N GLU A 163 -13.81 9.58 -0.82
CA GLU A 163 -14.43 8.32 -0.42
C GLU A 163 -14.07 7.24 -1.44
N HIS A 164 -13.41 6.20 -0.95
CA HIS A 164 -12.98 5.08 -1.75
C HIS A 164 -13.21 3.78 -0.98
N GLN A 165 -13.86 2.82 -1.63
CA GLN A 165 -14.01 1.45 -1.13
C GLN A 165 -13.30 0.52 -2.11
N GLU A 166 -12.47 -0.36 -1.57
CA GLU A 166 -11.85 -1.42 -2.37
C GLU A 166 -12.92 -2.39 -2.87
N GLY A 167 -12.74 -2.88 -4.09
CA GLY A 167 -13.59 -3.92 -4.65
C GLY A 167 -13.27 -5.29 -4.06
N THR A 168 -14.21 -6.21 -4.17
CA THR A 168 -14.07 -7.60 -3.73
C THR A 168 -13.63 -8.47 -4.91
N ILE A 169 -12.68 -9.38 -4.68
CA ILE A 169 -12.22 -10.36 -5.67
C ILE A 169 -12.91 -11.70 -5.43
N THR A 170 -13.74 -12.14 -6.37
CA THR A 170 -14.30 -13.50 -6.37
C THR A 170 -13.40 -14.42 -7.17
N ILE A 171 -12.77 -15.38 -6.50
CA ILE A 171 -11.83 -16.33 -7.10
C ILE A 171 -12.56 -17.63 -7.41
N CYS A 172 -12.77 -17.92 -8.69
CA CYS A 172 -13.46 -19.10 -9.18
C CYS A 172 -12.45 -20.16 -9.63
N LYS A 173 -12.29 -21.23 -8.85
CA LYS A 173 -11.38 -22.33 -9.18
C LYS A 173 -12.00 -23.25 -10.24
N VAL A 174 -11.22 -23.58 -11.27
CA VAL A 174 -11.57 -24.57 -12.29
C VAL A 174 -10.51 -25.68 -12.36
N PRO A 175 -10.90 -26.92 -12.69
CA PRO A 175 -9.94 -28.03 -12.71
C PRO A 175 -8.99 -27.90 -13.89
N ARG A 176 -7.75 -28.36 -13.70
CA ARG A 176 -6.79 -28.54 -14.79
C ARG A 176 -7.25 -29.60 -15.79
N ILE A 177 -6.66 -29.58 -16.97
CA ILE A 177 -7.05 -30.50 -18.06
C ILE A 177 -6.99 -31.99 -17.69
N GLN A 178 -6.02 -32.40 -16.86
CA GLN A 178 -5.89 -33.78 -16.38
C GLN A 178 -7.08 -34.24 -15.51
N HIS A 179 -7.79 -33.29 -14.89
CA HIS A 179 -8.99 -33.53 -14.09
C HIS A 179 -10.29 -33.16 -14.83
N GLY A 180 -10.24 -33.08 -16.15
CA GLY A 180 -11.39 -32.83 -17.03
C GLY A 180 -11.51 -31.41 -17.54
N GLY A 181 -10.74 -30.45 -17.01
CA GLY A 181 -10.68 -29.05 -17.47
C GLY A 181 -12.02 -28.36 -17.47
N SER A 182 -12.25 -27.47 -18.41
CA SER A 182 -13.49 -26.68 -18.54
C SER A 182 -14.79 -27.50 -18.62
N ARG A 183 -14.72 -28.79 -19.00
CA ARG A 183 -15.87 -29.71 -19.09
C ARG A 183 -16.42 -30.14 -17.72
N ARG A 184 -15.61 -30.01 -16.67
CA ARG A 184 -15.99 -30.36 -15.28
C ARG A 184 -16.29 -29.09 -14.45
N VAL A 185 -16.64 -28.00 -15.10
CA VAL A 185 -17.01 -26.73 -14.42
C VAL A 185 -18.54 -26.67 -14.21
N GLN A 186 -18.95 -26.27 -13.04
CA GLN A 186 -20.35 -25.95 -12.69
C GLN A 186 -20.78 -24.70 -13.45
N MET A 187 -21.27 -24.90 -14.68
CA MET A 187 -21.47 -23.84 -15.66
C MET A 187 -22.54 -22.81 -15.23
N ASP A 188 -23.64 -23.27 -14.60
CA ASP A 188 -24.70 -22.36 -14.18
C ASP A 188 -24.23 -21.43 -13.07
N LYS A 189 -23.47 -21.97 -12.11
CA LYS A 189 -22.86 -21.18 -11.04
C LYS A 189 -21.85 -20.17 -11.58
N LEU A 190 -21.06 -20.57 -12.58
CA LEU A 190 -20.13 -19.64 -13.24
C LEU A 190 -20.88 -18.49 -13.91
N LYS A 191 -21.97 -18.74 -14.63
CA LYS A 191 -22.79 -17.71 -15.28
C LYS A 191 -23.37 -16.71 -14.28
N GLU A 192 -23.86 -17.19 -13.15
CA GLU A 192 -24.40 -16.34 -12.07
C GLU A 192 -23.35 -15.40 -11.49
N LEU A 193 -22.09 -15.84 -11.36
CA LEU A 193 -21.01 -15.06 -10.79
C LEU A 193 -20.47 -14.00 -11.76
N VAL A 194 -20.38 -14.31 -13.04
CA VAL A 194 -19.76 -13.39 -14.03
C VAL A 194 -20.74 -12.31 -14.52
N HIS A 195 -22.04 -12.53 -14.45
CA HIS A 195 -23.04 -11.58 -14.96
C HIS A 195 -23.03 -10.22 -14.23
N PRO A 196 -22.95 -10.15 -12.88
CA PRO A 196 -22.96 -8.90 -12.15
C PRO A 196 -21.54 -8.30 -11.97
N ALA A 197 -20.47 -8.98 -12.40
CA ALA A 197 -19.11 -8.53 -12.14
C ALA A 197 -18.75 -7.25 -12.90
N GLY A 198 -17.98 -6.36 -12.24
CA GLY A 198 -17.43 -5.16 -12.86
C GLY A 198 -16.29 -5.48 -13.84
N MET A 199 -15.51 -6.53 -13.52
CA MET A 199 -14.43 -7.03 -14.37
C MET A 199 -14.32 -8.56 -14.27
N VAL A 200 -14.13 -9.24 -15.39
CA VAL A 200 -13.95 -10.70 -15.45
C VAL A 200 -12.59 -11.03 -16.05
N ALA A 201 -11.81 -11.84 -15.33
CA ALA A 201 -10.48 -12.25 -15.74
C ALA A 201 -10.33 -13.77 -15.81
N ALA A 202 -9.44 -14.25 -16.65
CA ALA A 202 -9.13 -15.67 -16.78
C ALA A 202 -7.63 -15.94 -16.60
N VAL A 203 -7.30 -17.00 -15.86
CA VAL A 203 -5.93 -17.52 -15.70
C VAL A 203 -5.92 -18.99 -16.05
N GLY A 204 -5.19 -19.34 -17.11
CA GLY A 204 -5.16 -20.67 -17.73
C GLY A 204 -6.19 -20.85 -18.85
N LEU A 205 -5.87 -21.73 -19.80
CA LEU A 205 -6.74 -21.99 -20.95
C LEU A 205 -8.07 -22.63 -20.55
N GLU A 206 -8.08 -23.46 -19.53
CA GLU A 206 -9.29 -24.09 -19.00
C GLU A 206 -10.29 -23.04 -18.49
N ALA A 207 -9.78 -22.01 -17.79
CA ALA A 207 -10.57 -20.88 -17.32
C ALA A 207 -11.13 -20.06 -18.49
N TYR A 208 -10.31 -19.74 -19.47
CA TYR A 208 -10.72 -19.03 -20.69
C TYR A 208 -11.84 -19.79 -21.45
N ILE A 209 -11.66 -21.10 -21.64
CA ILE A 209 -12.65 -21.94 -22.35
C ILE A 209 -13.94 -22.08 -21.53
N ALA A 210 -13.84 -22.18 -20.19
CA ALA A 210 -15.02 -22.20 -19.33
C ALA A 210 -15.83 -20.91 -19.43
N LEU A 211 -15.19 -19.75 -19.40
CA LEU A 211 -15.85 -18.46 -19.60
C LEU A 211 -16.49 -18.33 -20.98
N LYS A 212 -15.79 -18.75 -22.03
CA LYS A 212 -16.33 -18.75 -23.39
C LYS A 212 -17.56 -19.65 -23.50
N ALA A 213 -17.55 -20.84 -22.87
CA ALA A 213 -18.69 -21.74 -22.81
C ALA A 213 -19.87 -21.19 -22.01
N ALA A 214 -19.58 -20.35 -20.99
CA ALA A 214 -20.58 -19.59 -20.25
C ALA A 214 -21.17 -18.39 -21.03
N GLY A 215 -20.68 -18.14 -22.26
CA GLY A 215 -21.12 -17.02 -23.09
C GLY A 215 -20.44 -15.69 -22.74
N HIS A 216 -19.35 -15.72 -21.94
CA HIS A 216 -18.64 -14.53 -21.50
C HIS A 216 -17.21 -14.47 -22.05
N LYS A 217 -16.82 -13.32 -22.59
CA LYS A 217 -15.44 -13.06 -22.98
C LYS A 217 -14.72 -12.39 -21.80
N PRO A 218 -13.61 -12.94 -21.29
CA PRO A 218 -12.89 -12.27 -20.22
C PRO A 218 -12.34 -10.92 -20.69
N ASP A 219 -12.38 -9.92 -19.80
CA ASP A 219 -11.78 -8.59 -20.02
C ASP A 219 -10.26 -8.69 -19.99
N LEU A 220 -9.73 -9.56 -19.12
CA LEU A 220 -8.30 -9.81 -18.99
C LEU A 220 -7.97 -11.30 -19.10
N PHE A 221 -6.93 -11.60 -19.88
CA PHE A 221 -6.31 -12.92 -19.95
C PHE A 221 -4.81 -12.84 -19.67
N PHE A 222 -4.07 -12.03 -20.41
CA PHE A 222 -2.66 -11.75 -20.11
C PHE A 222 -2.57 -10.67 -19.02
N GLY A 223 -1.71 -10.87 -18.02
CA GLY A 223 -1.60 -9.96 -16.89
C GLY A 223 -2.82 -9.97 -15.94
N ALA A 224 -3.71 -10.97 -16.08
CA ALA A 224 -4.99 -11.03 -15.37
C ALA A 224 -4.87 -10.95 -13.85
N ARG A 225 -3.84 -11.59 -13.26
CA ARG A 225 -3.62 -11.58 -11.81
C ARG A 225 -3.36 -10.17 -11.27
N GLU A 226 -2.44 -9.45 -11.87
CA GLU A 226 -2.09 -8.08 -11.45
C GLU A 226 -3.20 -7.09 -11.82
N GLY A 227 -3.83 -7.24 -12.99
CA GLY A 227 -4.93 -6.38 -13.41
C GLY A 227 -6.16 -6.46 -12.49
N VAL A 228 -6.50 -7.65 -11.96
CA VAL A 228 -7.58 -7.83 -10.98
C VAL A 228 -7.22 -7.17 -9.64
N ILE A 229 -5.97 -7.28 -9.20
CA ILE A 229 -5.49 -6.62 -8.00
C ILE A 229 -5.59 -5.10 -8.15
N GLU A 230 -5.10 -4.56 -9.25
CA GLU A 230 -5.16 -3.13 -9.56
C GLU A 230 -6.60 -2.62 -9.63
N ALA A 231 -7.48 -3.31 -10.36
CA ALA A 231 -8.89 -2.95 -10.49
C ALA A 231 -9.61 -2.96 -9.13
N SER A 232 -9.33 -3.96 -8.28
CA SER A 232 -9.90 -4.04 -6.94
C SER A 232 -9.43 -2.90 -6.03
N PHE A 233 -8.16 -2.50 -6.08
CA PHE A 233 -7.69 -1.30 -5.41
C PHE A 233 -8.40 -0.02 -5.89
N HIS A 234 -8.89 -0.01 -7.12
CA HIS A 234 -9.68 1.09 -7.70
C HIS A 234 -11.19 0.97 -7.44
N GLY A 235 -11.62 0.02 -6.60
CA GLY A 235 -13.03 -0.13 -6.19
C GLY A 235 -13.88 -0.90 -7.20
N ILE A 236 -13.28 -1.72 -8.07
CA ILE A 236 -14.00 -2.56 -9.02
C ILE A 236 -14.12 -3.98 -8.46
N ASP A 237 -15.35 -4.48 -8.33
CA ASP A 237 -15.59 -5.87 -8.00
C ASP A 237 -15.18 -6.77 -9.17
N CYS A 238 -14.31 -7.73 -8.90
CA CYS A 238 -13.70 -8.58 -9.90
C CYS A 238 -14.08 -10.05 -9.74
N VAL A 239 -14.27 -10.75 -10.83
CA VAL A 239 -14.31 -12.22 -10.88
C VAL A 239 -13.09 -12.71 -11.63
N ILE A 240 -12.25 -13.50 -10.97
CA ILE A 240 -11.12 -14.18 -11.60
C ILE A 240 -11.39 -15.68 -11.67
N VAL A 241 -11.49 -16.22 -12.87
CA VAL A 241 -11.57 -17.67 -13.10
C VAL A 241 -10.15 -18.19 -13.29
N ILE A 242 -9.75 -19.12 -12.44
CA ILE A 242 -8.35 -19.55 -12.34
C ILE A 242 -8.25 -21.07 -12.29
N VAL A 243 -7.31 -21.63 -13.06
CA VAL A 243 -7.00 -23.06 -12.99
C VAL A 243 -6.37 -23.40 -11.64
N ASP A 244 -6.70 -24.57 -11.08
CA ASP A 244 -6.34 -24.94 -9.71
C ASP A 244 -4.84 -24.95 -9.42
N GLU A 245 -3.98 -25.20 -10.40
CA GLU A 245 -2.52 -25.16 -10.23
C GLU A 245 -1.94 -23.75 -10.01
N GLU A 246 -2.60 -22.72 -10.55
CA GLU A 246 -2.19 -21.31 -10.42
C GLU A 246 -2.83 -20.62 -9.19
N PHE A 247 -3.80 -21.29 -8.56
CA PHE A 247 -4.61 -20.73 -7.48
C PHE A 247 -3.78 -20.39 -6.24
N THR A 248 -2.91 -21.31 -5.81
CA THR A 248 -2.15 -21.12 -4.55
C THR A 248 -1.20 -19.95 -4.62
N ASP A 249 -0.54 -19.73 -5.76
CA ASP A 249 0.39 -18.61 -5.93
C ASP A 249 -0.35 -17.29 -6.04
N PHE A 250 -1.52 -17.27 -6.67
CA PHE A 250 -2.37 -16.08 -6.67
C PHE A 250 -2.89 -15.73 -5.28
N LEU A 251 -3.30 -16.72 -4.49
CA LEU A 251 -3.77 -16.51 -3.11
C LEU A 251 -2.68 -15.88 -2.23
N LYS A 252 -1.44 -16.41 -2.25
CA LYS A 252 -0.30 -15.82 -1.54
C LYS A 252 -0.07 -14.36 -1.94
N ARG A 253 -0.25 -14.05 -3.24
CA ARG A 253 -0.10 -12.68 -3.74
C ARG A 253 -1.17 -11.75 -3.16
N LEU A 254 -2.44 -12.20 -3.07
CA LEU A 254 -3.54 -11.44 -2.48
C LEU A 254 -3.36 -11.20 -0.98
N GLU A 255 -2.94 -12.23 -0.24
CA GLU A 255 -2.65 -12.11 1.19
C GLU A 255 -1.56 -11.05 1.46
N GLY A 256 -0.55 -10.99 0.58
CA GLY A 256 0.53 -10.01 0.68
C GLY A 256 0.10 -8.56 0.45
N VAL A 257 -1.06 -8.31 -0.19
CA VAL A 257 -1.57 -6.96 -0.47
C VAL A 257 -2.79 -6.57 0.37
N GLY A 258 -3.38 -7.52 1.14
CA GLY A 258 -4.45 -7.25 2.11
C GLY A 258 -5.85 -7.01 1.52
N LEU A 259 -6.10 -7.35 0.24
CA LEU A 259 -7.41 -7.20 -0.39
C LEU A 259 -8.42 -8.25 0.07
N SER A 260 -9.69 -7.87 0.11
CA SER A 260 -10.81 -8.77 0.42
C SER A 260 -11.11 -9.70 -0.75
N TYR A 261 -11.26 -11.00 -0.48
CA TYR A 261 -11.60 -11.98 -1.51
C TYR A 261 -12.56 -13.06 -1.02
N VAL A 262 -13.26 -13.69 -1.95
CA VAL A 262 -14.13 -14.86 -1.75
C VAL A 262 -13.69 -15.97 -2.69
N ILE A 263 -13.58 -17.20 -2.17
CA ILE A 263 -13.20 -18.37 -2.97
C ILE A 263 -14.43 -19.18 -3.30
N VAL A 264 -14.61 -19.50 -4.57
CA VAL A 264 -15.67 -20.37 -5.08
C VAL A 264 -15.06 -21.54 -5.86
N ASP A 265 -15.25 -22.75 -5.36
CA ASP A 265 -14.88 -23.93 -6.10
C ASP A 265 -15.98 -24.26 -7.13
N LEU A 266 -15.59 -24.28 -8.40
CA LEU A 266 -16.48 -24.60 -9.52
C LEU A 266 -16.28 -26.01 -10.06
N ILE A 267 -15.47 -26.84 -9.40
CA ILE A 267 -15.25 -28.23 -9.81
C ILE A 267 -16.56 -29.01 -9.62
N ALA A 268 -17.08 -29.59 -10.69
CA ALA A 268 -18.23 -30.47 -10.58
C ALA A 268 -17.83 -31.79 -9.89
N PRO A 269 -18.68 -32.34 -9.02
CA PRO A 269 -18.42 -33.59 -8.30
C PRO A 269 -18.18 -34.79 -9.21
#